data_129126b52cc1ba1311bbfd2817fd5bdf
#
_entry.id   129126b52cc1ba1311bbfd2817fd5bdf
#
_cell.length_a   1.000
_cell.length_b   1.000
_cell.length_c   1.000
_cell.angle_alpha   90.00
_cell.angle_beta   90.00
_cell.angle_gamma   90.00
#
_symmetry.space_group_name_H-M   'P 1'
#
loop_
_entity.id
_entity.type
_entity.pdbx_description
1 polymer ?
#
loop_
_entity_poly.entity_id
_entity_poly.type
_entity_poly.pdbx_seq_one_letter_code
_entity_poly.pdbx_strand_id
1 'polypeptide(L)'
;MGKLENNKQQKRTSLLDTAFKLFTTQGVSKTSIAEISQKAGIAKGTFYLYFKDKYDIRNKLVSHEASKLFKNAVSALELHIKEQQINDHSFTITVTEEIIFIADHIINVLNTNQTLLTFISKNLSWGIFKEALTTNVADDDINFKDIYYEMLEDSGLNLNEPEIMLFMIVELISSTCYSSILYKEPADIDRLKPYLYKAIKAIINEHTIED
;
A
#
# COMPACT_ATOMS: atom_id res chain seq x y z
N MET A 1 -16.79 17.35 -13.12
CA MET A 1 -15.71 16.77 -13.97
C MET A 1 -16.14 16.75 -15.42
N GLY A 2 -15.35 17.32 -16.35
CA GLY A 2 -15.70 17.40 -17.75
C GLY A 2 -15.56 16.04 -18.45
N LYS A 3 -16.38 15.80 -19.51
CA LYS A 3 -16.36 14.55 -20.32
C LYS A 3 -14.96 14.17 -20.85
N LEU A 4 -14.09 15.15 -21.06
CA LEU A 4 -12.69 14.96 -21.51
C LEU A 4 -11.81 14.41 -20.38
N GLU A 5 -11.98 14.89 -19.16
CA GLU A 5 -11.26 14.43 -17.97
C GLU A 5 -11.60 12.98 -17.65
N ASN A 6 -12.88 12.63 -17.67
CA ASN A 6 -13.37 11.27 -17.47
C ASN A 6 -12.81 10.29 -18.52
N ASN A 7 -12.73 10.70 -19.79
CA ASN A 7 -12.17 9.90 -20.88
C ASN A 7 -10.65 9.67 -20.73
N LYS A 8 -9.92 10.67 -20.18
CA LYS A 8 -8.49 10.57 -19.91
C LYS A 8 -8.21 9.59 -18.78
N GLN A 9 -9.00 9.69 -17.70
CA GLN A 9 -8.90 8.81 -16.54
C GLN A 9 -9.24 7.36 -16.90
N GLN A 10 -10.32 7.12 -17.63
CA GLN A 10 -10.69 5.78 -18.10
C GLN A 10 -9.58 5.10 -18.90
N LYS A 11 -8.91 5.84 -19.81
CA LYS A 11 -7.78 5.31 -20.58
C LYS A 11 -6.59 4.97 -19.69
N ARG A 12 -6.29 5.82 -18.69
CA ARG A 12 -5.21 5.59 -17.74
C ARG A 12 -5.48 4.33 -16.90
N THR A 13 -6.67 4.20 -16.35
CA THR A 13 -7.09 3.02 -15.57
C THR A 13 -7.03 1.75 -16.42
N SER A 14 -7.54 1.79 -17.65
CA SER A 14 -7.47 0.64 -18.58
C SER A 14 -6.02 0.19 -18.86
N LEU A 15 -5.08 1.14 -18.98
CA LEU A 15 -3.66 0.81 -19.15
C LEU A 15 -3.07 0.19 -17.87
N LEU A 16 -3.40 0.71 -16.68
CA LEU A 16 -2.96 0.16 -15.40
C LEU A 16 -3.49 -1.25 -15.18
N ASP A 17 -4.79 -1.49 -15.37
CA ASP A 17 -5.42 -2.80 -15.20
C ASP A 17 -4.85 -3.84 -16.16
N THR A 18 -4.62 -3.43 -17.41
CA THR A 18 -4.02 -4.30 -18.43
C THR A 18 -2.57 -4.61 -18.10
N ALA A 19 -1.80 -3.62 -17.66
CA ALA A 19 -0.42 -3.80 -17.24
C ALA A 19 -0.33 -4.72 -16.02
N PHE A 20 -1.20 -4.57 -15.03
CA PHE A 20 -1.26 -5.46 -13.87
C PHE A 20 -1.45 -6.92 -14.28
N LYS A 21 -2.46 -7.20 -15.10
CA LYS A 21 -2.73 -8.56 -15.61
C LYS A 21 -1.51 -9.15 -16.32
N LEU A 22 -0.86 -8.37 -17.19
CA LEU A 22 0.31 -8.83 -17.93
C LEU A 22 1.54 -9.02 -17.04
N PHE A 23 1.80 -8.09 -16.16
CA PHE A 23 2.96 -8.16 -15.26
C PHE A 23 2.85 -9.31 -14.25
N THR A 24 1.65 -9.62 -13.79
CA THR A 24 1.41 -10.73 -12.86
C THR A 24 1.37 -12.09 -13.53
N THR A 25 1.04 -12.16 -14.83
CA THR A 25 0.97 -13.45 -15.57
C THR A 25 2.28 -13.82 -16.24
N GLN A 26 2.96 -12.89 -16.92
CA GLN A 26 4.16 -13.18 -17.71
C GLN A 26 5.42 -12.42 -17.26
N GLY A 27 5.26 -11.52 -16.29
CA GLY A 27 6.34 -10.69 -15.74
C GLY A 27 6.60 -9.40 -16.53
N VAL A 28 7.19 -8.41 -15.86
CA VAL A 28 7.52 -7.08 -16.44
C VAL A 28 8.49 -7.22 -17.63
N SER A 29 9.50 -8.08 -17.51
CA SER A 29 10.53 -8.24 -18.54
C SER A 29 9.96 -8.71 -19.87
N LYS A 30 9.02 -9.65 -19.85
CA LYS A 30 8.42 -10.25 -21.06
C LYS A 30 7.25 -9.43 -21.62
N THR A 31 6.78 -8.40 -20.91
CA THR A 31 5.67 -7.54 -21.34
C THR A 31 6.20 -6.37 -22.17
N SER A 32 5.53 -6.06 -23.29
CA SER A 32 5.85 -4.91 -24.13
C SER A 32 4.78 -3.82 -24.03
N ILE A 33 5.18 -2.56 -24.28
CA ILE A 33 4.25 -1.43 -24.38
C ILE A 33 3.22 -1.64 -25.48
N ALA A 34 3.63 -2.24 -26.62
CA ALA A 34 2.72 -2.55 -27.71
C ALA A 34 1.60 -3.51 -27.27
N GLU A 35 1.95 -4.56 -26.52
CA GLU A 35 1.00 -5.52 -25.99
C GLU A 35 0.06 -4.90 -24.97
N ILE A 36 0.58 -4.08 -24.02
CA ILE A 36 -0.26 -3.36 -23.05
C ILE A 36 -1.27 -2.49 -23.79
N SER A 37 -0.81 -1.68 -24.75
CA SER A 37 -1.66 -0.76 -25.50
C SER A 37 -2.72 -1.50 -26.30
N GLN A 38 -2.34 -2.56 -27.01
CA GLN A 38 -3.24 -3.38 -27.83
C GLN A 38 -4.35 -4.02 -26.97
N LYS A 39 -3.97 -4.65 -25.86
CA LYS A 39 -4.94 -5.31 -24.97
C LYS A 39 -5.82 -4.32 -24.20
N ALA A 40 -5.33 -3.10 -23.94
CA ALA A 40 -6.12 -2.01 -23.36
C ALA A 40 -7.04 -1.33 -24.37
N GLY A 41 -6.96 -1.66 -25.67
CA GLY A 41 -7.71 -0.98 -26.74
C GLY A 41 -7.28 0.47 -26.99
N ILE A 42 -5.99 0.78 -26.72
CA ILE A 42 -5.44 2.13 -26.75
C ILE A 42 -4.26 2.17 -27.75
N ALA A 43 -4.21 3.21 -28.59
CA ALA A 43 -3.11 3.38 -29.53
C ALA A 43 -1.76 3.53 -28.76
N LYS A 44 -0.69 2.90 -29.27
CA LYS A 44 0.66 2.95 -28.66
C LYS A 44 1.15 4.40 -28.44
N GLY A 45 0.86 5.32 -29.36
CA GLY A 45 1.19 6.74 -29.17
C GLY A 45 0.48 7.38 -27.99
N THR A 46 -0.75 6.94 -27.70
CA THR A 46 -1.53 7.43 -26.56
C THR A 46 -0.96 6.94 -25.22
N PHE A 47 -0.33 5.75 -25.18
CA PHE A 47 0.36 5.27 -23.98
C PHE A 47 1.37 6.30 -23.47
N TYR A 48 2.17 6.88 -24.35
CA TYR A 48 3.21 7.84 -23.98
C TYR A 48 2.70 9.20 -23.50
N LEU A 49 1.39 9.46 -23.60
CA LEU A 49 0.76 10.62 -22.93
C LEU A 49 0.59 10.40 -21.43
N TYR A 50 0.60 9.14 -20.97
CA TYR A 50 0.37 8.77 -19.57
C TYR A 50 1.60 8.24 -18.85
N PHE A 51 2.45 7.50 -19.58
CA PHE A 51 3.58 6.78 -19.01
C PHE A 51 4.81 6.90 -19.92
N LYS A 52 5.98 7.12 -19.32
CA LYS A 52 7.26 7.25 -20.05
C LYS A 52 7.68 5.94 -20.71
N ASP A 53 7.57 4.85 -19.95
CA ASP A 53 7.94 3.51 -20.37
C ASP A 53 7.24 2.44 -19.54
N LYS A 54 7.57 1.16 -19.73
CA LYS A 54 6.98 0.05 -18.99
C LYS A 54 7.41 -0.01 -17.52
N TYR A 55 8.49 0.62 -17.14
CA TYR A 55 8.91 0.69 -15.75
C TYR A 55 8.20 1.83 -15.02
N ASP A 56 7.92 2.93 -15.70
CA ASP A 56 7.10 4.02 -15.17
C ASP A 56 5.69 3.54 -14.84
N ILE A 57 5.00 2.84 -15.78
CA ILE A 57 3.67 2.27 -15.49
C ILE A 57 3.74 1.20 -14.39
N ARG A 58 4.82 0.38 -14.31
CA ARG A 58 5.02 -0.56 -13.20
C ARG A 58 5.11 0.15 -11.86
N ASN A 59 5.94 1.19 -11.76
CA ASN A 59 6.13 1.93 -10.51
C ASN A 59 4.82 2.58 -10.06
N LYS A 60 4.11 3.25 -10.98
CA LYS A 60 2.81 3.85 -10.70
C LYS A 60 1.76 2.82 -10.33
N LEU A 61 1.82 1.62 -10.91
CA LEU A 61 0.92 0.54 -10.55
C LEU A 61 1.20 0.02 -9.14
N VAL A 62 2.47 -0.13 -8.74
CA VAL A 62 2.83 -0.49 -7.36
C VAL A 62 2.31 0.56 -6.37
N SER A 63 2.53 1.86 -6.68
CA SER A 63 2.01 2.97 -5.86
C SER A 63 0.50 2.94 -5.73
N HIS A 64 -0.21 2.73 -6.83
CA HIS A 64 -1.67 2.65 -6.87
C HIS A 64 -2.22 1.48 -6.04
N GLU A 65 -1.65 0.29 -6.19
CA GLU A 65 -2.07 -0.88 -5.41
C GLU A 65 -1.74 -0.73 -3.91
N ALA A 66 -0.59 -0.13 -3.58
CA ALA A 66 -0.25 0.19 -2.19
C ALA A 66 -1.24 1.22 -1.58
N SER A 67 -1.60 2.25 -2.34
CA SER A 67 -2.61 3.25 -1.92
C SER A 67 -3.98 2.60 -1.67
N LYS A 68 -4.41 1.69 -2.54
CA LYS A 68 -5.67 0.94 -2.35
C LYS A 68 -5.66 0.08 -1.08
N LEU A 69 -4.56 -0.64 -0.84
CA LEU A 69 -4.41 -1.45 0.36
C LEU A 69 -4.52 -0.60 1.62
N PHE A 70 -3.82 0.52 1.64
CA PHE A 70 -3.85 1.43 2.78
C PHE A 70 -5.22 2.06 2.99
N LYS A 71 -5.84 2.58 1.93
CA LYS A 71 -7.21 3.14 1.98
C LYS A 71 -8.21 2.16 2.57
N ASN A 72 -8.17 0.91 2.10
CA ASN A 72 -9.05 -0.13 2.62
C ASN A 72 -8.79 -0.41 4.11
N ALA A 73 -7.53 -0.42 4.53
CA ALA A 73 -7.16 -0.65 5.92
C ALA A 73 -7.60 0.50 6.83
N VAL A 74 -7.43 1.77 6.39
CA VAL A 74 -7.91 2.95 7.13
C VAL A 74 -9.43 2.94 7.25
N SER A 75 -10.16 2.66 6.16
CA SER A 75 -11.62 2.56 6.21
C SER A 75 -12.11 1.44 7.13
N ALA A 76 -11.37 0.33 7.19
CA ALA A 76 -11.68 -0.76 8.12
C ALA A 76 -11.41 -0.36 9.58
N LEU A 77 -10.33 0.40 9.83
CA LEU A 77 -10.02 0.95 11.15
C LEU A 77 -11.11 1.91 11.62
N GLU A 78 -11.52 2.87 10.78
CA GLU A 78 -12.59 3.82 11.10
C GLU A 78 -13.90 3.11 11.46
N LEU A 79 -14.24 2.06 10.71
CA LEU A 79 -15.43 1.25 10.97
C LEU A 79 -15.30 0.53 12.32
N HIS A 80 -14.14 -0.09 12.58
CA HIS A 80 -13.85 -0.77 13.83
C HIS A 80 -13.99 0.17 15.05
N ILE A 81 -13.40 1.37 14.97
CA ILE A 81 -13.50 2.37 16.04
C ILE A 81 -14.98 2.74 16.29
N LYS A 82 -15.74 3.02 15.23
CA LYS A 82 -17.18 3.36 15.34
C LYS A 82 -17.98 2.22 15.99
N GLU A 83 -17.75 0.97 15.61
CA GLU A 83 -18.43 -0.20 16.19
C GLU A 83 -18.10 -0.39 17.66
N GLN A 84 -16.83 -0.18 18.09
CA GLN A 84 -16.44 -0.26 19.48
C GLN A 84 -17.08 0.87 20.30
N GLN A 85 -17.12 2.10 19.79
CA GLN A 85 -17.74 3.25 20.45
C GLN A 85 -19.27 3.15 20.60
N ILE A 86 -19.95 2.38 19.74
CA ILE A 86 -21.38 2.06 19.93
C ILE A 86 -21.58 1.21 21.18
N ASN A 87 -20.66 0.26 21.44
CA ASN A 87 -20.74 -0.65 22.57
C ASN A 87 -20.17 -0.05 23.86
N ASP A 88 -19.13 0.76 23.74
CA ASP A 88 -18.46 1.45 24.84
C ASP A 88 -18.11 2.89 24.41
N HIS A 89 -18.86 3.87 24.87
CA HIS A 89 -18.68 5.28 24.55
C HIS A 89 -17.34 5.86 25.05
N SER A 90 -16.66 5.16 25.96
CA SER A 90 -15.32 5.53 26.45
C SER A 90 -14.17 4.89 25.66
N PHE A 91 -14.48 4.08 24.65
CA PHE A 91 -13.46 3.39 23.88
C PHE A 91 -12.53 4.38 23.18
N THR A 92 -11.24 4.23 23.42
CA THR A 92 -10.15 4.94 22.79
C THR A 92 -9.12 3.93 22.28
N ILE A 93 -8.43 4.26 21.22
CA ILE A 93 -7.38 3.44 20.63
C ILE A 93 -6.09 4.25 20.57
N THR A 94 -4.96 3.63 20.84
CA THR A 94 -3.65 4.28 20.74
C THR A 94 -3.15 4.23 19.31
N VAL A 95 -2.31 5.19 18.90
CA VAL A 95 -1.71 5.19 17.55
C VAL A 95 -0.92 3.88 17.26
N THR A 96 -0.31 3.29 18.28
CA THR A 96 0.35 1.98 18.17
C THR A 96 -0.63 0.88 17.77
N GLU A 97 -1.81 0.86 18.38
CA GLU A 97 -2.86 -0.10 18.05
C GLU A 97 -3.46 0.17 16.67
N GLU A 98 -3.62 1.43 16.28
CA GLU A 98 -4.05 1.82 14.92
C GLU A 98 -3.07 1.34 13.86
N ILE A 99 -1.76 1.58 14.05
CA ILE A 99 -0.72 1.11 13.14
C ILE A 99 -0.71 -0.41 13.05
N ILE A 100 -0.85 -1.13 14.17
CA ILE A 100 -0.93 -2.59 14.19
C ILE A 100 -2.19 -3.08 13.48
N PHE A 101 -3.34 -2.45 13.69
CA PHE A 101 -4.59 -2.79 13.01
C PHE A 101 -4.47 -2.64 11.49
N ILE A 102 -3.93 -1.51 11.03
CA ILE A 102 -3.68 -1.25 9.61
C ILE A 102 -2.73 -2.32 9.04
N ALA A 103 -1.64 -2.61 9.74
CA ALA A 103 -0.68 -3.65 9.34
C ALA A 103 -1.35 -5.03 9.24
N ASP A 104 -2.12 -5.43 10.26
CA ASP A 104 -2.85 -6.71 10.27
C ASP A 104 -3.84 -6.81 9.11
N HIS A 105 -4.61 -5.75 8.86
CA HIS A 105 -5.57 -5.72 7.76
C HIS A 105 -4.87 -5.91 6.41
N ILE A 106 -3.78 -5.17 6.16
CA ILE A 106 -2.99 -5.30 4.92
C ILE A 106 -2.42 -6.71 4.78
N ILE A 107 -1.86 -7.28 5.85
CA ILE A 107 -1.32 -8.64 5.86
C ILE A 107 -2.41 -9.68 5.51
N ASN A 108 -3.61 -9.54 6.07
CA ASN A 108 -4.73 -10.43 5.79
C ASN A 108 -5.17 -10.36 4.32
N VAL A 109 -5.26 -9.16 3.75
CA VAL A 109 -5.56 -8.97 2.33
C VAL A 109 -4.47 -9.62 1.45
N LEU A 110 -3.21 -9.41 1.76
CA LEU A 110 -2.09 -9.98 1.02
C LEU A 110 -1.99 -11.51 1.17
N ASN A 111 -2.37 -12.05 2.33
CA ASN A 111 -2.44 -13.50 2.56
C ASN A 111 -3.49 -14.18 1.66
N THR A 112 -4.61 -13.51 1.41
CA THR A 112 -5.66 -14.01 0.51
C THR A 112 -5.36 -13.72 -0.97
N ASN A 113 -4.55 -12.71 -1.28
CA ASN A 113 -4.18 -12.31 -2.64
C ASN A 113 -2.67 -12.42 -2.88
N GLN A 114 -2.18 -13.66 -3.01
CA GLN A 114 -0.75 -13.94 -3.22
C GLN A 114 -0.19 -13.36 -4.53
N THR A 115 -1.04 -13.13 -5.54
CA THR A 115 -0.65 -12.46 -6.78
C THR A 115 -0.25 -11.01 -6.51
N LEU A 116 -1.07 -10.30 -5.75
CA LEU A 116 -0.81 -8.92 -5.35
C LEU A 116 0.43 -8.86 -4.42
N LEU A 117 0.52 -9.76 -3.44
CA LEU A 117 1.70 -9.87 -2.57
C LEU A 117 2.97 -10.02 -3.38
N THR A 118 3.00 -10.98 -4.32
CA THR A 118 4.17 -11.24 -5.17
C THR A 118 4.52 -10.04 -6.03
N PHE A 119 3.52 -9.36 -6.58
CA PHE A 119 3.73 -8.19 -7.42
C PHE A 119 4.32 -7.02 -6.62
N ILE A 120 3.73 -6.71 -5.47
CA ILE A 120 4.20 -5.61 -4.60
C ILE A 120 5.60 -5.94 -4.08
N SER A 121 5.82 -7.09 -3.44
CA SER A 121 7.09 -7.43 -2.80
C SER A 121 8.27 -7.49 -3.77
N LYS A 122 8.05 -7.87 -5.03
CA LYS A 122 9.11 -7.89 -6.04
C LYS A 122 9.43 -6.52 -6.65
N ASN A 123 8.54 -5.57 -6.54
CA ASN A 123 8.65 -4.30 -7.26
C ASN A 123 8.65 -3.07 -6.34
N LEU A 124 8.23 -3.21 -5.08
CA LEU A 124 8.27 -2.14 -4.10
C LEU A 124 9.72 -1.85 -3.72
N SER A 125 10.07 -0.58 -3.73
CA SER A 125 11.27 -0.04 -3.11
C SER A 125 10.89 1.21 -2.33
N TRP A 126 11.73 1.63 -1.39
CA TRP A 126 11.45 2.85 -0.62
C TRP A 126 11.15 4.06 -1.50
N GLY A 127 11.90 4.23 -2.61
CA GLY A 127 11.65 5.32 -3.56
C GLY A 127 10.27 5.28 -4.20
N ILE A 128 9.78 4.08 -4.57
CA ILE A 128 8.42 3.89 -5.12
C ILE A 128 7.37 4.10 -4.03
N PHE A 129 7.63 3.59 -2.82
CA PHE A 129 6.73 3.79 -1.68
C PHE A 129 6.63 5.28 -1.30
N LYS A 130 7.77 5.98 -1.24
CA LYS A 130 7.80 7.43 -1.00
C LYS A 130 7.04 8.23 -2.07
N GLU A 131 7.13 7.82 -3.34
CA GLU A 131 6.32 8.40 -4.42
C GLU A 131 4.82 8.14 -4.17
N ALA A 132 4.45 6.93 -3.71
CA ALA A 132 3.08 6.59 -3.36
C ALA A 132 2.53 7.42 -2.19
N LEU A 133 3.40 7.84 -1.26
CA LEU A 133 3.02 8.72 -0.14
C LEU A 133 2.59 10.11 -0.59
N THR A 134 3.07 10.59 -1.74
CA THR A 134 2.94 11.98 -2.16
C THR A 134 2.23 12.20 -3.49
N THR A 135 1.98 11.12 -4.25
CA THR A 135 1.48 11.22 -5.62
C THR A 135 0.25 10.33 -5.82
N ASN A 136 -0.89 10.96 -6.10
CA ASN A 136 -2.07 10.23 -6.52
C ASN A 136 -1.90 9.78 -7.97
N VAL A 137 -1.85 8.47 -8.19
CA VAL A 137 -1.77 7.86 -9.52
C VAL A 137 -3.16 7.77 -10.17
N ALA A 138 -4.19 7.60 -9.37
CA ALA A 138 -5.60 7.63 -9.79
C ALA A 138 -6.38 8.65 -8.94
N ASP A 139 -7.56 9.06 -9.42
CA ASP A 139 -8.37 10.09 -8.73
C ASP A 139 -8.91 9.61 -7.37
N ASP A 140 -8.96 8.30 -7.16
CA ASP A 140 -9.40 7.67 -5.93
C ASP A 140 -8.25 7.28 -4.98
N ASP A 141 -7.01 7.53 -5.38
CA ASP A 141 -5.86 7.37 -4.49
C ASP A 141 -5.92 8.40 -3.37
N ILE A 142 -5.65 7.95 -2.16
CA ILE A 142 -5.54 8.84 -1.01
C ILE A 142 -4.11 9.32 -0.83
N ASN A 143 -3.96 10.50 -0.26
CA ASN A 143 -2.66 10.97 0.17
C ASN A 143 -2.30 10.26 1.48
N PHE A 144 -1.58 9.14 1.34
CA PHE A 144 -1.12 8.34 2.47
C PHE A 144 -0.35 9.18 3.49
N LYS A 145 0.49 10.10 3.01
CA LYS A 145 1.33 10.94 3.87
C LYS A 145 0.47 11.79 4.81
N ASP A 146 -0.56 12.43 4.28
CA ASP A 146 -1.40 13.32 5.09
C ASP A 146 -2.12 12.51 6.18
N ILE A 147 -2.71 11.35 5.84
CA ILE A 147 -3.37 10.47 6.82
C ILE A 147 -2.38 9.97 7.88
N TYR A 148 -1.18 9.55 7.47
CA TYR A 148 -0.17 9.06 8.41
C TYR A 148 0.27 10.15 9.40
N TYR A 149 0.55 11.37 8.91
CA TYR A 149 0.93 12.46 9.79
C TYR A 149 -0.22 12.96 10.64
N GLU A 150 -1.46 12.99 10.13
CA GLU A 150 -2.66 13.30 10.92
C GLU A 150 -2.85 12.32 12.08
N MET A 151 -2.73 11.00 11.82
CA MET A 151 -2.75 9.98 12.88
C MET A 151 -1.68 10.24 13.97
N LEU A 152 -0.46 10.63 13.57
CA LEU A 152 0.61 10.93 14.52
C LEU A 152 0.34 12.21 15.33
N GLU A 153 -0.15 13.27 14.69
CA GLU A 153 -0.51 14.52 15.35
C GLU A 153 -1.65 14.32 16.35
N ASP A 154 -2.70 13.59 15.95
CA ASP A 154 -3.85 13.29 16.82
C ASP A 154 -3.46 12.43 18.02
N SER A 155 -2.43 11.62 17.91
CA SER A 155 -1.94 10.78 19.03
C SER A 155 -1.32 11.58 20.17
N GLY A 156 -0.86 12.80 19.91
CA GLY A 156 -0.12 13.62 20.86
C GLY A 156 1.28 13.08 21.20
N LEU A 157 1.75 12.02 20.51
CA LEU A 157 3.09 11.48 20.73
C LEU A 157 4.14 12.36 20.08
N ASN A 158 5.20 12.66 20.82
CA ASN A 158 6.40 13.30 20.29
C ASN A 158 7.31 12.21 19.71
N LEU A 159 7.39 12.14 18.36
CA LEU A 159 8.14 11.12 17.65
C LEU A 159 9.39 11.69 16.99
N ASN A 160 10.53 11.05 17.23
CA ASN A 160 11.78 11.32 16.53
C ASN A 160 11.80 10.56 15.19
N GLU A 161 12.11 11.26 14.10
CA GLU A 161 12.29 10.68 12.76
C GLU A 161 11.12 9.78 12.30
N PRO A 162 9.86 10.27 12.25
CA PRO A 162 8.71 9.42 11.93
C PRO A 162 8.75 8.80 10.52
N GLU A 163 9.48 9.40 9.57
CA GLU A 163 9.70 8.81 8.24
C GLU A 163 10.61 7.58 8.31
N ILE A 164 11.63 7.58 9.17
CA ILE A 164 12.49 6.41 9.40
C ILE A 164 11.71 5.30 10.10
N MET A 165 10.91 5.65 11.09
CA MET A 165 10.01 4.72 11.77
C MET A 165 9.09 3.99 10.78
N LEU A 166 8.40 4.75 9.93
CA LEU A 166 7.53 4.19 8.88
C LEU A 166 8.29 3.28 7.92
N PHE A 167 9.48 3.72 7.47
CA PHE A 167 10.35 2.92 6.61
C PHE A 167 10.68 1.57 7.23
N MET A 168 11.11 1.55 8.49
CA MET A 168 11.47 0.31 9.20
C MET A 168 10.26 -0.63 9.33
N ILE A 169 9.08 -0.09 9.65
CA ILE A 169 7.85 -0.88 9.77
C ILE A 169 7.45 -1.50 8.42
N VAL A 170 7.49 -0.71 7.33
CA VAL A 170 7.13 -1.18 5.99
C VAL A 170 8.08 -2.25 5.49
N GLU A 171 9.40 -2.07 5.65
CA GLU A 171 10.41 -3.05 5.24
C GLU A 171 10.31 -4.35 6.08
N LEU A 172 10.08 -4.22 7.39
CA LEU A 172 9.86 -5.37 8.26
C LEU A 172 8.66 -6.20 7.79
N ILE A 173 7.51 -5.57 7.56
CA ILE A 173 6.29 -6.23 7.08
C ILE A 173 6.52 -6.85 5.71
N SER A 174 7.03 -6.07 4.75
CA SER A 174 7.21 -6.49 3.36
C SER A 174 8.09 -7.73 3.24
N SER A 175 9.24 -7.73 3.93
CA SER A 175 10.20 -8.82 3.85
C SER A 175 9.74 -10.08 4.58
N THR A 176 9.25 -9.94 5.82
CA THR A 176 8.87 -11.09 6.66
C THR A 176 7.60 -11.76 6.18
N CYS A 177 6.58 -10.97 5.79
CA CYS A 177 5.31 -11.52 5.33
C CYS A 177 5.44 -12.24 3.98
N TYR A 178 6.30 -11.76 3.09
CA TYR A 178 6.53 -12.43 1.81
C TYR A 178 6.94 -13.90 1.98
N SER A 179 7.97 -14.15 2.81
CA SER A 179 8.46 -15.50 3.09
C SER A 179 7.44 -16.35 3.84
N SER A 180 6.79 -15.75 4.84
CA SER A 180 5.82 -16.44 5.70
C SER A 180 4.55 -16.85 4.96
N ILE A 181 4.03 -15.99 4.10
CA ILE A 181 2.80 -16.26 3.33
C ILE A 181 3.06 -17.25 2.19
N LEU A 182 4.12 -17.05 1.40
CA LEU A 182 4.35 -17.86 0.20
C LEU A 182 5.04 -19.18 0.49
N TYR A 183 5.98 -19.20 1.42
CA TYR A 183 6.82 -20.38 1.68
C TYR A 183 6.57 -21.02 3.05
N LYS A 184 5.83 -20.35 3.94
CA LYS A 184 5.61 -20.73 5.34
C LYS A 184 6.91 -20.89 6.12
N GLU A 185 7.90 -20.07 5.78
CA GLU A 185 9.25 -20.09 6.38
C GLU A 185 9.60 -18.73 6.99
N PRO A 186 10.20 -18.71 8.19
CA PRO A 186 10.48 -19.85 9.09
C PRO A 186 9.22 -20.37 9.81
N ALA A 187 8.08 -19.73 9.60
CA ALA A 187 6.76 -20.08 10.14
C ALA A 187 5.66 -19.55 9.19
N ASP A 188 4.46 -20.08 9.32
CA ASP A 188 3.28 -19.51 8.67
C ASP A 188 2.94 -18.12 9.25
N ILE A 189 2.08 -17.40 8.53
CA ILE A 189 1.76 -16.00 8.86
C ILE A 189 1.07 -15.86 10.23
N ASP A 190 0.22 -16.80 10.62
CA ASP A 190 -0.51 -16.73 11.88
C ASP A 190 0.44 -16.88 13.08
N ARG A 191 1.46 -17.72 12.93
CA ARG A 191 2.51 -17.87 13.93
C ARG A 191 3.48 -16.68 13.95
N LEU A 192 3.72 -16.04 12.81
CA LEU A 192 4.61 -14.86 12.70
C LEU A 192 3.98 -13.61 13.30
N LYS A 193 2.69 -13.35 13.07
CA LYS A 193 2.01 -12.11 13.44
C LYS A 193 2.27 -11.64 14.88
N PRO A 194 2.17 -12.46 15.93
CA PRO A 194 2.42 -12.00 17.30
C PRO A 194 3.83 -11.44 17.52
N TYR A 195 4.83 -11.98 16.84
CA TYR A 195 6.20 -11.49 16.91
C TYR A 195 6.39 -10.21 16.12
N LEU A 196 5.76 -10.14 14.95
CA LEU A 196 5.77 -8.96 14.09
C LEU A 196 5.17 -7.75 14.81
N TYR A 197 4.01 -7.91 15.46
CA TYR A 197 3.37 -6.80 16.20
C TYR A 197 4.18 -6.34 17.40
N LYS A 198 4.86 -7.26 18.09
CA LYS A 198 5.81 -6.89 19.15
C LYS A 198 6.98 -6.07 18.60
N ALA A 199 7.51 -6.46 17.44
CA ALA A 199 8.59 -5.72 16.79
C ALA A 199 8.13 -4.33 16.32
N ILE A 200 6.94 -4.21 15.73
CA ILE A 200 6.36 -2.91 15.36
C ILE A 200 6.21 -2.02 16.59
N LYS A 201 5.67 -2.55 17.70
CA LYS A 201 5.55 -1.81 18.95
C LYS A 201 6.91 -1.36 19.49
N ALA A 202 7.93 -2.19 19.41
CA ALA A 202 9.29 -1.84 19.84
C ALA A 202 9.89 -0.72 18.96
N ILE A 203 9.67 -0.76 17.64
CA ILE A 203 10.09 0.31 16.73
C ILE A 203 9.41 1.63 17.11
N ILE A 204 8.10 1.64 17.33
CA ILE A 204 7.36 2.85 17.71
C ILE A 204 7.88 3.41 19.04
N ASN A 205 8.07 2.55 20.05
CA ASN A 205 8.57 2.97 21.36
C ASN A 205 9.98 3.58 21.28
N GLU A 206 10.87 3.03 20.44
CA GLU A 206 12.23 3.56 20.26
C GLU A 206 12.24 4.95 19.61
N HIS A 207 11.22 5.24 18.80
CA HIS A 207 11.03 6.56 18.18
C HIS A 207 10.24 7.54 19.03
N THR A 208 9.62 7.08 20.13
CA THR A 208 8.88 7.95 21.06
C THR A 208 9.85 8.68 22.00
N ILE A 209 9.78 10.01 22.01
CA ILE A 209 10.56 10.85 22.95
C ILE A 209 9.76 10.89 24.26
N GLU A 210 10.35 10.38 25.33
CA GLU A 210 9.83 10.58 26.69
C GLU A 210 10.15 12.02 27.14
N ASP A 211 9.15 12.77 27.63
CA ASP A 211 9.29 14.12 28.19
C ASP A 211 10.05 14.10 29.53
#